data_1e058a9bcdc2c9656228e2d959988f34
#
_entry.id   1e058a9bcdc2c9656228e2d959988f34
#
_cell.length_a   1.000
_cell.length_b   1.000
_cell.length_c   1.000
_cell.angle_alpha   90.00
_cell.angle_beta   90.00
_cell.angle_gamma   90.00
#
_symmetry.space_group_name_H-M   'P 1'
#
loop_
_entity.id
_entity.type
_entity.pdbx_description
1 polymer ?
#
loop_
_entity_poly.entity_id
_entity_poly.type
_entity_poly.pdbx_seq_one_letter_code
_entity_poly.pdbx_strand_id
1 'polypeptide(L)'
;MADKTPPKRSGSGSDEKKETETRARAVTGDSLNAYIREISKYQPLHADDEKVLGRLIQKGDEEALKRLVEANLRFVVSYAKRYRGLGLSFLDLIHEGSLGLIEAAKRFDPERNVKFISYAVWWVRQAIFHALSEHSRVFRLPQKMSGQVSRIEGVRDLLASELERPPTPEEVAERASMSIKEVQTLLMATGDDVSLSSAIGDGTTEFGDTLEQDTIPSAEIELIRSSFNEQIAVLVGELEEKEREVIRMRFGLDGEEPRTLQEIGEALGLSRERIRQIEAKAKEKLRRSRRAQSLRGHLN
;
A
#
# COMPACT_ATOMS: atom_id res chain seq x y z
N MET A 1 -55.16 -23.76 -13.88
CA MET A 1 -54.30 -22.57 -13.70
C MET A 1 -53.25 -22.95 -12.67
N ALA A 2 -52.08 -23.24 -13.13
CA ALA A 2 -50.97 -23.72 -12.27
C ALA A 2 -50.01 -22.54 -12.00
N ASP A 3 -49.93 -22.20 -10.75
CA ASP A 3 -49.02 -21.19 -10.18
C ASP A 3 -47.61 -21.75 -10.21
N LYS A 4 -46.69 -21.13 -10.97
CA LYS A 4 -45.26 -21.45 -11.02
C LYS A 4 -44.48 -20.35 -10.35
N THR A 5 -44.28 -20.50 -9.04
CA THR A 5 -43.31 -19.71 -8.30
C THR A 5 -41.89 -20.23 -8.62
N PRO A 6 -40.93 -19.39 -8.99
CA PRO A 6 -39.53 -19.82 -9.22
C PRO A 6 -38.83 -20.12 -7.91
N PRO A 7 -37.88 -21.08 -7.85
CA PRO A 7 -37.20 -21.44 -6.64
C PRO A 7 -36.22 -20.33 -6.24
N LYS A 8 -36.27 -19.94 -4.96
CA LYS A 8 -35.30 -19.07 -4.28
C LYS A 8 -33.91 -19.75 -4.31
N ARG A 9 -32.98 -19.16 -5.06
CA ARG A 9 -31.55 -19.42 -4.89
C ARG A 9 -31.09 -18.66 -3.65
N SER A 10 -31.01 -19.33 -2.52
CA SER A 10 -30.45 -18.80 -1.29
C SER A 10 -29.21 -19.62 -0.90
N GLY A 11 -28.09 -18.96 -0.66
CA GLY A 11 -27.15 -19.43 0.34
C GLY A 11 -25.97 -20.29 -0.09
N SER A 12 -25.30 -20.09 -1.27
CA SER A 12 -24.10 -20.90 -1.56
C SER A 12 -22.75 -20.15 -1.39
N GLY A 13 -22.74 -18.83 -1.40
CA GLY A 13 -21.48 -18.06 -1.39
C GLY A 13 -20.79 -17.92 -0.02
N SER A 14 -21.54 -17.92 1.07
CA SER A 14 -20.99 -17.80 2.43
C SER A 14 -20.40 -19.11 2.95
N ASP A 15 -20.98 -20.23 2.55
CA ASP A 15 -20.51 -21.55 2.97
C ASP A 15 -19.26 -21.98 2.18
N GLU A 16 -19.18 -21.68 0.89
CA GLU A 16 -17.96 -21.91 0.08
C GLU A 16 -16.76 -21.07 0.55
N LYS A 17 -16.96 -19.80 0.95
CA LYS A 17 -15.87 -18.98 1.51
C LYS A 17 -15.40 -19.52 2.87
N LYS A 18 -16.31 -19.93 3.75
CA LYS A 18 -15.95 -20.56 5.04
C LYS A 18 -15.27 -21.90 4.86
N GLU A 19 -15.69 -22.71 3.89
CA GLU A 19 -15.04 -23.97 3.57
C GLU A 19 -13.64 -23.75 2.99
N THR A 20 -13.43 -22.76 2.11
CA THR A 20 -12.09 -22.42 1.56
C THR A 20 -11.16 -21.88 2.64
N GLU A 21 -11.61 -21.01 3.53
CA GLU A 21 -10.80 -20.53 4.66
C GLU A 21 -10.47 -21.65 5.65
N THR A 22 -11.44 -22.52 5.96
CA THR A 22 -11.22 -23.68 6.84
C THR A 22 -10.24 -24.66 6.22
N ARG A 23 -10.33 -24.89 4.90
CA ARG A 23 -9.43 -25.75 4.14
C ARG A 23 -8.01 -25.18 4.06
N ALA A 24 -7.88 -23.86 3.83
CA ALA A 24 -6.60 -23.18 3.86
C ALA A 24 -5.92 -23.24 5.24
N ARG A 25 -6.68 -23.04 6.32
CA ARG A 25 -6.18 -23.19 7.71
C ARG A 25 -5.78 -24.63 8.04
N ALA A 26 -6.53 -25.63 7.56
CA ALA A 26 -6.20 -27.02 7.74
C ALA A 26 -4.90 -27.40 7.00
N VAL A 27 -4.74 -27.00 5.74
CA VAL A 27 -3.53 -27.24 4.94
C VAL A 27 -2.30 -26.57 5.57
N THR A 28 -2.44 -25.34 6.07
CA THR A 28 -1.35 -24.63 6.76
C THR A 28 -0.98 -25.29 8.07
N GLY A 29 -1.97 -25.79 8.82
CA GLY A 29 -1.77 -26.55 10.06
C GLY A 29 -1.04 -27.88 9.84
N ASP A 30 -1.40 -28.61 8.78
CA ASP A 30 -0.76 -29.89 8.44
C ASP A 30 0.68 -29.68 7.98
N SER A 31 0.96 -28.64 7.19
CA SER A 31 2.31 -28.27 6.75
C SER A 31 3.21 -27.89 7.92
N LEU A 32 2.70 -27.11 8.87
CA LEU A 32 3.42 -26.74 10.09
C LEU A 32 3.72 -27.97 10.96
N ASN A 33 2.74 -28.86 11.16
CA ASN A 33 2.93 -30.07 11.93
C ASN A 33 3.95 -31.02 11.28
N ALA A 34 3.92 -31.14 9.96
CA ALA A 34 4.91 -31.92 9.19
C ALA A 34 6.31 -31.34 9.39
N TYR A 35 6.47 -30.01 9.25
CA TYR A 35 7.73 -29.33 9.49
C TYR A 35 8.26 -29.53 10.92
N ILE A 36 7.42 -29.32 11.94
CA ILE A 36 7.82 -29.53 13.35
C ILE A 36 8.26 -30.97 13.60
N ARG A 37 7.56 -31.96 13.01
CA ARG A 37 7.92 -33.36 13.12
C ARG A 37 9.28 -33.66 12.48
N GLU A 38 9.59 -33.01 11.35
CA GLU A 38 10.85 -33.18 10.67
C GLU A 38 12.02 -32.59 11.45
N ILE A 39 11.92 -31.34 11.90
CA ILE A 39 12.96 -30.68 12.70
C ILE A 39 13.20 -31.34 14.06
N SER A 40 12.21 -32.09 14.58
CA SER A 40 12.33 -32.83 15.85
C SER A 40 13.29 -34.01 15.76
N LYS A 41 13.62 -34.46 14.55
CA LYS A 41 14.59 -35.56 14.33
C LYS A 41 16.05 -35.13 14.58
N TYR A 42 16.31 -33.84 14.48
CA TYR A 42 17.68 -33.33 14.68
C TYR A 42 17.98 -33.16 16.15
N GLN A 43 19.12 -33.70 16.57
CA GLN A 43 19.59 -33.58 17.95
C GLN A 43 20.33 -32.26 18.19
N PRO A 44 20.18 -31.67 19.38
CA PRO A 44 20.97 -30.49 19.77
C PRO A 44 22.47 -30.82 19.77
N LEU A 45 23.28 -29.86 19.33
CA LEU A 45 24.74 -29.98 19.32
C LEU A 45 25.33 -29.61 20.68
N HIS A 46 26.45 -30.24 21.02
CA HIS A 46 27.29 -29.80 22.13
C HIS A 46 28.19 -28.62 21.72
N ALA A 47 28.65 -27.83 22.68
CA ALA A 47 29.45 -26.64 22.41
C ALA A 47 30.75 -26.93 21.65
N ASP A 48 31.35 -28.10 21.87
CA ASP A 48 32.56 -28.50 21.17
C ASP A 48 32.27 -28.86 19.71
N ASP A 49 31.12 -29.47 19.42
CA ASP A 49 30.68 -29.78 18.06
C ASP A 49 30.39 -28.48 17.27
N GLU A 50 29.78 -27.47 17.94
CA GLU A 50 29.54 -26.16 17.34
C GLU A 50 30.84 -25.52 16.87
N LYS A 51 31.91 -25.61 17.67
CA LYS A 51 33.23 -25.10 17.32
C LYS A 51 33.87 -25.83 16.14
N VAL A 52 33.78 -27.16 16.12
CA VAL A 52 34.29 -27.98 15.02
C VAL A 52 33.57 -27.63 13.71
N LEU A 53 32.22 -27.61 13.75
CA LEU A 53 31.43 -27.24 12.59
C LEU A 53 31.70 -25.80 12.12
N GLY A 54 31.84 -24.85 13.05
CA GLY A 54 32.19 -23.47 12.73
C GLY A 54 33.52 -23.34 11.97
N ARG A 55 34.55 -24.09 12.38
CA ARG A 55 35.84 -24.14 11.65
C ARG A 55 35.74 -24.74 10.26
N LEU A 56 34.89 -25.77 10.10
CA LEU A 56 34.62 -26.37 8.77
C LEU A 56 33.87 -25.41 7.85
N ILE A 57 32.85 -24.70 8.37
CA ILE A 57 32.10 -23.69 7.64
C ILE A 57 33.01 -22.56 7.13
N GLN A 58 33.98 -22.10 7.95
CA GLN A 58 34.97 -21.10 7.52
C GLN A 58 35.86 -21.60 6.37
N LYS A 59 35.99 -22.92 6.21
CA LYS A 59 36.71 -23.56 5.07
C LYS A 59 35.83 -23.80 3.86
N GLY A 60 34.53 -23.43 3.94
CA GLY A 60 33.57 -23.58 2.83
C GLY A 60 32.84 -24.92 2.83
N ASP A 61 32.77 -25.65 3.94
CA ASP A 61 32.06 -26.92 4.04
C ASP A 61 30.53 -26.68 4.20
N GLU A 62 29.78 -26.98 3.12
CA GLU A 62 28.31 -26.82 3.09
C GLU A 62 27.57 -27.87 3.95
N GLU A 63 28.12 -29.08 4.08
CA GLU A 63 27.51 -30.12 4.93
C GLU A 63 27.61 -29.73 6.42
N ALA A 64 28.72 -29.12 6.83
CA ALA A 64 28.89 -28.59 8.17
C ALA A 64 27.90 -27.42 8.42
N LEU A 65 27.70 -26.53 7.44
CA LEU A 65 26.71 -25.45 7.51
C LEU A 65 25.31 -26.02 7.71
N LYS A 66 24.89 -26.96 6.85
CA LYS A 66 23.60 -27.61 6.93
C LYS A 66 23.36 -28.24 8.29
N ARG A 67 24.34 -29.01 8.79
CA ARG A 67 24.23 -29.68 10.08
C ARG A 67 24.10 -28.71 11.26
N LEU A 68 24.85 -27.60 11.26
CA LEU A 68 24.76 -26.56 12.28
C LEU A 68 23.40 -25.88 12.26
N VAL A 69 22.85 -25.58 11.08
CA VAL A 69 21.54 -24.95 10.91
C VAL A 69 20.43 -25.89 11.36
N GLU A 70 20.40 -27.13 10.86
CA GLU A 70 19.36 -28.14 11.15
C GLU A 70 19.23 -28.40 12.66
N ALA A 71 20.34 -28.53 13.37
CA ALA A 71 20.33 -28.74 14.83
C ALA A 71 19.71 -27.55 15.61
N ASN A 72 19.68 -26.35 15.00
CA ASN A 72 19.20 -25.12 15.63
C ASN A 72 17.83 -24.63 15.13
N LEU A 73 17.17 -25.32 14.17
CA LEU A 73 15.86 -24.92 13.65
C LEU A 73 14.77 -24.85 14.73
N ARG A 74 14.82 -25.74 15.75
CA ARG A 74 13.90 -25.71 16.89
C ARG A 74 13.94 -24.40 17.65
N PHE A 75 15.13 -23.79 17.77
CA PHE A 75 15.29 -22.49 18.38
C PHE A 75 14.55 -21.41 17.57
N VAL A 76 14.69 -21.39 16.21
CA VAL A 76 14.00 -20.45 15.34
C VAL A 76 12.47 -20.53 15.52
N VAL A 77 11.91 -21.74 15.55
CA VAL A 77 10.47 -21.94 15.79
C VAL A 77 10.04 -21.37 17.14
N SER A 78 10.82 -21.64 18.20
CA SER A 78 10.53 -21.12 19.54
C SER A 78 10.61 -19.59 19.59
N TYR A 79 11.54 -19.01 18.87
CA TYR A 79 11.73 -17.57 18.80
C TYR A 79 10.64 -16.88 17.97
N ALA A 80 10.29 -17.41 16.80
CA ALA A 80 9.24 -16.89 15.91
C ALA A 80 7.85 -16.89 16.57
N LYS A 81 7.57 -17.75 17.53
CA LYS A 81 6.29 -17.77 18.27
C LYS A 81 5.93 -16.42 18.89
N ARG A 82 6.90 -15.61 19.29
CA ARG A 82 6.70 -14.30 19.92
C ARG A 82 6.13 -13.25 18.95
N TYR A 83 6.25 -13.50 17.66
CA TYR A 83 5.87 -12.56 16.59
C TYR A 83 4.62 -13.01 15.82
N ARG A 84 3.88 -13.99 16.35
CA ARG A 84 2.62 -14.45 15.75
C ARG A 84 1.56 -13.36 15.81
N GLY A 85 0.78 -13.22 14.74
CA GLY A 85 -0.33 -12.28 14.69
C GLY A 85 0.07 -10.84 14.25
N LEU A 86 1.34 -10.62 13.89
CA LEU A 86 1.85 -9.31 13.45
C LEU A 86 1.81 -9.13 11.92
N GLY A 87 0.83 -9.75 11.23
CA GLY A 87 0.62 -9.55 9.80
C GLY A 87 1.30 -10.58 8.88
N LEU A 88 2.20 -11.44 9.40
CA LEU A 88 2.80 -12.54 8.65
C LEU A 88 2.34 -13.91 9.14
N SER A 89 2.28 -14.89 8.24
CA SER A 89 2.00 -16.26 8.62
C SER A 89 3.13 -16.81 9.51
N PHE A 90 2.78 -17.75 10.39
CA PHE A 90 3.79 -18.32 11.30
C PHE A 90 4.87 -19.12 10.56
N LEU A 91 4.51 -19.75 9.42
CA LEU A 91 5.47 -20.44 8.56
C LEU A 91 6.45 -19.47 7.91
N ASP A 92 5.97 -18.32 7.43
CA ASP A 92 6.83 -17.30 6.82
C ASP A 92 7.81 -16.72 7.86
N LEU A 93 7.33 -16.45 9.09
CA LEU A 93 8.21 -16.02 10.19
C LEU A 93 9.31 -17.06 10.51
N ILE A 94 9.00 -18.35 10.42
CA ILE A 94 10.00 -19.42 10.61
C ILE A 94 10.99 -19.42 9.43
N HIS A 95 10.52 -19.28 8.19
CA HIS A 95 11.38 -19.26 7.01
C HIS A 95 12.35 -18.09 7.07
N GLU A 96 11.84 -16.87 7.33
CA GLU A 96 12.69 -15.67 7.47
C GLU A 96 13.68 -15.79 8.62
N GLY A 97 13.21 -16.31 9.77
CA GLY A 97 14.11 -16.60 10.89
C GLY A 97 15.19 -17.63 10.55
N SER A 98 14.86 -18.63 9.70
CA SER A 98 15.82 -19.63 9.25
C SER A 98 16.85 -19.05 8.28
N LEU A 99 16.46 -18.10 7.42
CA LEU A 99 17.42 -17.34 6.60
C LEU A 99 18.39 -16.55 7.48
N GLY A 100 17.88 -15.90 8.52
CA GLY A 100 18.73 -15.22 9.51
C GLY A 100 19.69 -16.19 10.23
N LEU A 101 19.23 -17.41 10.54
CA LEU A 101 20.06 -18.44 11.16
C LEU A 101 21.19 -18.91 10.23
N ILE A 102 20.92 -19.06 8.93
CA ILE A 102 21.93 -19.42 7.90
C ILE A 102 22.97 -18.33 7.79
N GLU A 103 22.57 -17.05 7.75
CA GLU A 103 23.53 -15.93 7.73
C GLU A 103 24.38 -15.87 9.00
N ALA A 104 23.79 -16.15 10.15
CA ALA A 104 24.54 -16.28 11.41
C ALA A 104 25.58 -17.40 11.33
N ALA A 105 25.21 -18.57 10.81
CA ALA A 105 26.09 -19.73 10.70
C ALA A 105 27.30 -19.45 9.78
N LYS A 106 27.08 -18.78 8.64
CA LYS A 106 28.16 -18.37 7.72
C LYS A 106 29.16 -17.39 8.34
N ARG A 107 28.72 -16.56 9.28
CA ARG A 107 29.53 -15.52 9.92
C ARG A 107 29.99 -15.87 11.33
N PHE A 108 29.67 -17.06 11.78
CA PHE A 108 30.02 -17.51 13.13
C PHE A 108 31.51 -17.70 13.29
N ASP A 109 32.07 -17.12 14.37
CA ASP A 109 33.46 -17.26 14.75
C ASP A 109 33.54 -18.21 15.96
N PRO A 110 34.02 -19.45 15.77
CA PRO A 110 34.11 -20.45 16.82
C PRO A 110 35.17 -20.15 17.87
N GLU A 111 36.13 -19.25 17.59
CA GLU A 111 37.23 -18.91 18.51
C GLU A 111 36.81 -17.93 19.62
N ARG A 112 35.66 -17.25 19.45
CA ARG A 112 35.14 -16.27 20.43
C ARG A 112 34.58 -16.88 21.72
N ASN A 113 34.58 -18.18 21.85
CA ASN A 113 34.10 -18.91 23.01
C ASN A 113 32.65 -18.57 23.46
N VAL A 114 31.79 -18.24 22.51
CA VAL A 114 30.37 -17.93 22.69
C VAL A 114 29.55 -19.05 22.05
N LYS A 115 28.46 -19.47 22.70
CA LYS A 115 27.52 -20.44 22.10
C LYS A 115 26.89 -19.87 20.82
N PHE A 116 26.76 -20.71 19.79
CA PHE A 116 26.21 -20.31 18.51
C PHE A 116 24.84 -19.63 18.65
N ILE A 117 23.92 -20.17 19.47
CA ILE A 117 22.57 -19.60 19.69
C ILE A 117 22.64 -18.17 20.21
N SER A 118 23.58 -17.84 21.11
CA SER A 118 23.72 -16.49 21.66
C SER A 118 24.12 -15.45 20.60
N TYR A 119 24.86 -15.86 19.58
CA TYR A 119 25.20 -15.06 18.44
C TYR A 119 24.05 -15.01 17.42
N ALA A 120 23.47 -16.16 17.11
CA ALA A 120 22.44 -16.31 16.09
C ALA A 120 21.13 -15.56 16.42
N VAL A 121 20.79 -15.37 17.73
CA VAL A 121 19.58 -14.66 18.14
C VAL A 121 19.43 -13.30 17.52
N TRP A 122 20.54 -12.55 17.33
CA TRP A 122 20.54 -11.23 16.72
C TRP A 122 20.19 -11.26 15.23
N TRP A 123 20.74 -12.25 14.50
CA TRP A 123 20.47 -12.46 13.09
C TRP A 123 19.03 -12.92 12.83
N VAL A 124 18.57 -13.90 13.62
CA VAL A 124 17.19 -14.39 13.56
C VAL A 124 16.19 -13.27 13.84
N ARG A 125 16.47 -12.49 14.89
CA ARG A 125 15.65 -11.31 15.22
C ARG A 125 15.63 -10.32 14.09
N GLN A 126 16.79 -9.95 13.55
CA GLN A 126 16.91 -8.97 12.46
C GLN A 126 16.15 -9.42 11.22
N ALA A 127 16.26 -10.70 10.82
CA ALA A 127 15.57 -11.26 9.68
C ALA A 127 14.04 -11.20 9.86
N ILE A 128 13.54 -11.63 11.03
CA ILE A 128 12.10 -11.58 11.35
C ILE A 128 11.58 -10.13 11.34
N PHE A 129 12.29 -9.18 11.95
CA PHE A 129 11.88 -7.78 11.93
C PHE A 129 11.90 -7.16 10.54
N HIS A 130 12.89 -7.53 9.72
CA HIS A 130 12.98 -7.09 8.34
C HIS A 130 11.77 -7.59 7.55
N ALA A 131 11.45 -8.88 7.65
CA ALA A 131 10.30 -9.47 6.99
C ALA A 131 8.97 -8.84 7.45
N LEU A 132 8.80 -8.61 8.75
CA LEU A 132 7.63 -7.90 9.27
C LEU A 132 7.51 -6.48 8.71
N SER A 133 8.61 -5.73 8.62
CA SER A 133 8.57 -4.37 8.08
C SER A 133 8.29 -4.32 6.58
N GLU A 134 8.61 -5.39 5.83
CA GLU A 134 8.41 -5.45 4.38
C GLU A 134 7.07 -6.05 3.96
N HIS A 135 6.57 -7.04 4.70
CA HIS A 135 5.47 -7.90 4.25
C HIS A 135 4.25 -7.93 5.18
N SER A 136 4.29 -7.24 6.34
CA SER A 136 3.16 -7.28 7.28
C SER A 136 1.96 -6.45 6.86
N ARG A 137 2.14 -5.50 5.93
CA ARG A 137 1.10 -4.57 5.45
C ARG A 137 1.02 -4.58 3.93
N VAL A 138 -0.15 -4.27 3.37
CA VAL A 138 -0.36 -4.09 1.93
C VAL A 138 0.47 -2.91 1.42
N PHE A 139 0.52 -1.83 2.19
CA PHE A 139 1.36 -0.66 1.89
C PHE A 139 2.70 -0.74 2.63
N ARG A 140 3.79 -0.86 1.87
CA ARG A 140 5.15 -0.92 2.42
C ARG A 140 5.58 0.43 3.01
N LEU A 141 5.84 0.45 4.31
CA LEU A 141 6.43 1.59 4.99
C LEU A 141 7.97 1.53 4.95
N PRO A 142 8.68 2.67 4.80
CA PRO A 142 10.12 2.71 5.04
C PRO A 142 10.46 2.18 6.45
N GLN A 143 11.55 1.43 6.57
CA GLN A 143 11.93 0.76 7.84
C GLN A 143 12.03 1.72 9.04
N LYS A 144 12.49 2.95 8.82
CA LYS A 144 12.54 4.00 9.85
C LYS A 144 11.14 4.35 10.35
N MET A 145 10.15 4.48 9.45
CA MET A 145 8.76 4.78 9.81
C MET A 145 8.09 3.61 10.51
N SER A 146 8.35 2.37 10.07
CA SER A 146 7.81 1.17 10.71
C SER A 146 8.20 1.09 12.19
N GLY A 147 9.46 1.40 12.53
CA GLY A 147 9.90 1.46 13.93
C GLY A 147 9.23 2.58 14.74
N GLN A 148 8.97 3.74 14.14
CA GLN A 148 8.24 4.83 14.78
C GLN A 148 6.77 4.49 15.00
N VAL A 149 6.13 3.86 14.03
CA VAL A 149 4.76 3.37 14.12
C VAL A 149 4.60 2.39 15.28
N SER A 150 5.43 1.34 15.35
CA SER A 150 5.36 0.38 16.47
C SER A 150 5.58 1.03 17.84
N ARG A 151 6.43 2.07 17.90
CA ARG A 151 6.62 2.85 19.13
C ARG A 151 5.36 3.62 19.53
N ILE A 152 4.69 4.28 18.55
CA ILE A 152 3.46 5.04 18.80
C ILE A 152 2.31 4.10 19.19
N GLU A 153 2.17 2.96 18.52
CA GLU A 153 1.17 1.93 18.87
C GLU A 153 1.36 1.47 20.32
N GLY A 154 2.60 1.14 20.71
CA GLY A 154 2.90 0.74 22.08
C GLY A 154 2.59 1.85 23.11
N VAL A 155 2.88 3.12 22.81
CA VAL A 155 2.55 4.26 23.66
C VAL A 155 1.03 4.47 23.76
N ARG A 156 0.31 4.33 22.63
CA ARG A 156 -1.14 4.44 22.55
C ARG A 156 -1.83 3.38 23.43
N ASP A 157 -1.38 2.14 23.33
CA ASP A 157 -1.95 1.02 24.08
C ASP A 157 -1.71 1.16 25.59
N LEU A 158 -0.52 1.64 25.98
CA LEU A 158 -0.22 1.96 27.39
C LEU A 158 -1.11 3.09 27.91
N LEU A 159 -1.24 4.19 27.16
CA LEU A 159 -2.10 5.31 27.54
C LEU A 159 -3.58 4.93 27.58
N ALA A 160 -4.04 4.10 26.64
CA ALA A 160 -5.40 3.60 26.62
C ALA A 160 -5.72 2.76 27.88
N SER A 161 -4.75 1.97 28.34
CA SER A 161 -4.87 1.20 29.59
C SER A 161 -4.82 2.08 30.85
N GLU A 162 -4.01 3.17 30.84
CA GLU A 162 -3.90 4.10 31.97
C GLU A 162 -5.14 5.03 32.08
N LEU A 163 -5.69 5.46 30.95
CA LEU A 163 -6.80 6.44 30.87
C LEU A 163 -8.18 5.77 30.81
N GLU A 164 -8.26 4.46 30.62
CA GLU A 164 -9.50 3.70 30.39
C GLU A 164 -10.35 4.25 29.22
N ARG A 165 -9.71 5.01 28.28
CA ARG A 165 -10.29 5.56 27.06
C ARG A 165 -9.23 5.64 25.96
N PRO A 166 -9.63 5.77 24.68
CA PRO A 166 -8.67 6.02 23.62
C PRO A 166 -7.96 7.38 23.85
N PRO A 167 -6.60 7.40 23.80
CA PRO A 167 -5.83 8.63 23.98
C PRO A 167 -5.95 9.55 22.75
N THR A 168 -5.85 10.86 22.97
CA THR A 168 -5.80 11.84 21.90
C THR A 168 -4.42 11.87 21.22
N PRO A 169 -4.31 12.34 19.97
CA PRO A 169 -3.01 12.48 19.30
C PRO A 169 -2.02 13.38 20.06
N GLU A 170 -2.52 14.38 20.80
CA GLU A 170 -1.74 15.29 21.62
C GLU A 170 -1.11 14.56 22.82
N GLU A 171 -1.88 13.73 23.51
CA GLU A 171 -1.42 12.90 24.64
C GLU A 171 -0.35 11.90 24.20
N VAL A 172 -0.57 11.28 23.02
CA VAL A 172 0.42 10.37 22.43
C VAL A 172 1.69 11.12 22.04
N ALA A 173 1.59 12.32 21.47
CA ALA A 173 2.71 13.15 21.05
C ALA A 173 3.58 13.55 22.26
N GLU A 174 2.97 13.99 23.35
CA GLU A 174 3.64 14.33 24.59
C GLU A 174 4.39 13.14 25.18
N ARG A 175 3.72 11.98 25.30
CA ARG A 175 4.33 10.77 25.85
C ARG A 175 5.43 10.17 24.99
N ALA A 176 5.27 10.26 23.65
CA ALA A 176 6.26 9.78 22.68
C ALA A 176 7.42 10.76 22.46
N SER A 177 7.34 12.00 22.97
CA SER A 177 8.27 13.10 22.70
C SER A 177 8.43 13.37 21.20
N MET A 178 7.30 13.47 20.49
CA MET A 178 7.22 13.73 19.05
C MET A 178 6.31 14.93 18.77
N SER A 179 6.40 15.53 17.59
CA SER A 179 5.47 16.57 17.19
C SER A 179 4.08 16.00 16.89
N ILE A 180 3.02 16.79 17.16
CA ILE A 180 1.63 16.38 16.91
C ILE A 180 1.43 16.02 15.42
N LYS A 181 2.05 16.79 14.51
CA LYS A 181 1.97 16.53 13.05
C LYS A 181 2.59 15.20 12.66
N GLU A 182 3.76 14.85 13.22
CA GLU A 182 4.41 13.56 12.99
C GLU A 182 3.53 12.41 13.51
N VAL A 183 2.99 12.54 14.72
CA VAL A 183 2.09 11.53 15.29
C VAL A 183 0.84 11.35 14.42
N GLN A 184 0.19 12.43 13.98
CA GLN A 184 -0.96 12.36 13.09
C GLN A 184 -0.64 11.67 11.78
N THR A 185 0.49 12.02 11.13
CA THR A 185 0.95 11.37 9.90
C THR A 185 1.21 9.88 10.09
N LEU A 186 1.84 9.50 11.21
CA LEU A 186 2.11 8.11 11.53
C LEU A 186 0.82 7.34 11.87
N LEU A 187 -0.12 7.94 12.60
CA LEU A 187 -1.42 7.34 12.88
C LEU A 187 -2.26 7.13 11.62
N MET A 188 -2.21 8.06 10.65
CA MET A 188 -2.84 7.85 9.34
C MET A 188 -2.21 6.68 8.56
N ALA A 189 -0.90 6.47 8.73
CA ALA A 189 -0.20 5.33 8.11
C ALA A 189 -0.40 4.00 8.86
N THR A 190 -0.98 4.01 10.07
CA THR A 190 -1.23 2.82 10.89
C THR A 190 -2.63 2.23 10.70
N GLY A 191 -3.49 2.86 9.89
CA GLY A 191 -4.84 2.35 9.63
C GLY A 191 -4.81 0.89 9.21
N ASP A 192 -5.70 0.07 9.78
CA ASP A 192 -5.85 -1.31 9.37
C ASP A 192 -6.39 -1.38 7.94
N ASP A 193 -5.75 -2.20 7.10
CA ASP A 193 -6.22 -2.47 5.75
C ASP A 193 -7.54 -3.24 5.82
N VAL A 194 -8.61 -2.69 5.25
CA VAL A 194 -9.91 -3.35 5.16
C VAL A 194 -10.07 -3.94 3.77
N SER A 195 -10.46 -5.22 3.70
CA SER A 195 -10.73 -5.87 2.41
C SER A 195 -11.95 -5.25 1.75
N LEU A 196 -11.83 -4.86 0.48
CA LEU A 196 -12.95 -4.36 -0.32
C LEU A 196 -14.08 -5.39 -0.49
N SER A 197 -13.73 -6.68 -0.44
CA SER A 197 -14.70 -7.78 -0.47
C SER A 197 -15.22 -8.21 0.92
N SER A 198 -14.94 -7.43 1.97
CA SER A 198 -15.55 -7.69 3.28
C SER A 198 -17.05 -7.36 3.23
N ALA A 199 -17.86 -8.26 3.77
CA ALA A 199 -19.30 -8.07 3.83
C ALA A 199 -19.66 -7.02 4.89
N ILE A 200 -20.61 -6.14 4.55
CA ILE A 200 -21.17 -5.14 5.46
C ILE A 200 -22.62 -5.51 5.79
N GLY A 201 -23.01 -5.30 7.04
CA GLY A 201 -24.39 -5.46 7.50
C GLY A 201 -24.90 -6.90 7.44
N ASP A 202 -25.89 -7.18 6.59
CA ASP A 202 -26.50 -8.49 6.41
C ASP A 202 -25.67 -9.49 5.58
N GLY A 203 -24.49 -9.08 5.12
CA GLY A 203 -23.59 -9.93 4.34
C GLY A 203 -23.89 -10.00 2.84
N THR A 204 -24.82 -9.21 2.33
CA THR A 204 -25.18 -9.18 0.90
C THR A 204 -24.42 -8.11 0.12
N THR A 205 -23.89 -7.08 0.81
CA THR A 205 -23.17 -5.95 0.22
C THR A 205 -21.70 -6.01 0.60
N GLU A 206 -20.81 -5.85 -0.36
CA GLU A 206 -19.37 -5.76 -0.12
C GLU A 206 -18.98 -4.30 0.21
N PHE A 207 -17.89 -4.12 1.00
CA PHE A 207 -17.39 -2.78 1.35
C PHE A 207 -17.03 -1.96 0.10
N GLY A 208 -16.51 -2.62 -0.94
CA GLY A 208 -16.18 -2.00 -2.21
C GLY A 208 -17.37 -1.36 -2.91
N ASP A 209 -18.58 -1.93 -2.77
CA ASP A 209 -19.79 -1.41 -3.40
C ASP A 209 -20.29 -0.10 -2.76
N THR A 210 -19.84 0.21 -1.54
CA THR A 210 -20.21 1.43 -0.81
C THR A 210 -19.25 2.59 -1.07
N LEU A 211 -18.11 2.34 -1.74
CA LEU A 211 -17.15 3.39 -2.04
C LEU A 211 -17.62 4.23 -3.22
N GLU A 212 -17.69 5.53 -2.99
CA GLU A 212 -18.00 6.49 -4.04
C GLU A 212 -16.86 6.56 -5.07
N GLN A 213 -17.22 6.58 -6.34
CA GLN A 213 -16.26 6.64 -7.43
C GLN A 213 -15.98 8.10 -7.80
N ASP A 214 -14.90 8.67 -7.28
CA ASP A 214 -14.51 10.06 -7.53
C ASP A 214 -13.74 10.26 -8.85
N THR A 215 -13.22 9.18 -9.43
CA THR A 215 -12.27 9.27 -10.57
C THR A 215 -12.96 9.40 -11.91
N ILE A 216 -14.17 8.87 -12.06
CA ILE A 216 -14.96 8.98 -13.30
C ILE A 216 -16.06 10.02 -13.06
N PRO A 217 -16.05 11.14 -13.80
CA PRO A 217 -17.14 12.11 -13.70
C PRO A 217 -18.50 11.44 -13.99
N SER A 218 -19.53 11.84 -13.26
CA SER A 218 -20.87 11.32 -13.54
C SER A 218 -21.27 11.61 -14.99
N ALA A 219 -22.10 10.75 -15.58
CA ALA A 219 -22.60 10.94 -16.94
C ALA A 219 -23.26 12.32 -17.15
N GLU A 220 -23.88 12.88 -16.10
CA GLU A 220 -24.43 14.24 -16.10
C GLU A 220 -23.33 15.30 -16.28
N ILE A 221 -22.22 15.20 -15.55
CA ILE A 221 -21.10 16.14 -15.64
C ILE A 221 -20.47 16.06 -17.03
N GLU A 222 -20.35 14.85 -17.58
CA GLU A 222 -19.79 14.64 -18.93
C GLU A 222 -20.71 15.22 -20.01
N LEU A 223 -22.04 15.05 -19.88
CA LEU A 223 -23.03 15.64 -20.78
C LEU A 223 -23.00 17.17 -20.72
N ILE A 224 -22.96 17.74 -19.52
CA ILE A 224 -22.86 19.21 -19.33
C ILE A 224 -21.55 19.71 -19.94
N ARG A 225 -20.43 19.03 -19.76
CA ARG A 225 -19.13 19.39 -20.32
C ARG A 225 -19.12 19.32 -21.86
N SER A 226 -19.74 18.29 -22.43
CA SER A 226 -19.88 18.14 -23.88
C SER A 226 -20.75 19.26 -24.47
N SER A 227 -21.91 19.52 -23.88
CA SER A 227 -22.79 20.61 -24.28
C SER A 227 -22.11 21.99 -24.19
N PHE A 228 -21.32 22.19 -23.12
CA PHE A 228 -20.56 23.43 -22.93
C PHE A 228 -19.48 23.60 -24.00
N ASN A 229 -18.75 22.52 -24.32
CA ASN A 229 -17.74 22.51 -25.38
C ASN A 229 -18.34 22.81 -26.75
N GLU A 230 -19.52 22.25 -27.08
CA GLU A 230 -20.24 22.56 -28.32
C GLU A 230 -20.61 24.04 -28.40
N GLN A 231 -21.14 24.61 -27.31
CA GLN A 231 -21.49 26.03 -27.26
C GLN A 231 -20.28 26.95 -27.42
N ILE A 232 -19.12 26.56 -26.81
CA ILE A 232 -17.85 27.28 -27.01
C ILE A 232 -17.41 27.18 -28.46
N ALA A 233 -17.48 26.01 -29.10
CA ALA A 233 -17.11 25.81 -30.49
C ALA A 233 -17.94 26.69 -31.43
N VAL A 234 -19.24 26.81 -31.20
CA VAL A 234 -20.14 27.71 -31.94
C VAL A 234 -19.74 29.20 -31.78
N LEU A 235 -19.46 29.61 -30.53
CA LEU A 235 -19.02 30.99 -30.25
C LEU A 235 -17.68 31.32 -30.89
N VAL A 236 -16.71 30.43 -30.84
CA VAL A 236 -15.42 30.57 -31.48
C VAL A 236 -15.56 30.59 -33.02
N GLY A 237 -16.58 29.86 -33.52
CA GLY A 237 -16.96 29.86 -34.93
C GLY A 237 -17.40 31.24 -35.48
N GLU A 238 -17.94 32.15 -34.63
CA GLU A 238 -18.36 33.51 -34.99
C GLU A 238 -17.15 34.48 -35.22
N LEU A 239 -15.94 34.07 -34.80
CA LEU A 239 -14.72 34.88 -35.00
C LEU A 239 -14.19 34.78 -36.42
N GLU A 240 -13.43 35.80 -36.84
CA GLU A 240 -12.65 35.76 -38.08
C GLU A 240 -11.61 34.63 -38.02
N GLU A 241 -11.23 34.07 -39.17
CA GLU A 241 -10.37 32.89 -39.26
C GLU A 241 -9.06 33.03 -38.45
N LYS A 242 -8.38 34.16 -38.58
CA LYS A 242 -7.14 34.44 -37.82
C LYS A 242 -7.38 34.62 -36.32
N GLU A 243 -8.50 35.23 -35.93
CA GLU A 243 -8.89 35.39 -34.52
C GLU A 243 -9.24 34.05 -33.89
N ARG A 244 -9.96 33.21 -34.64
CA ARG A 244 -10.34 31.84 -34.24
C ARG A 244 -9.11 30.98 -33.99
N GLU A 245 -8.18 30.97 -34.92
CA GLU A 245 -6.97 30.17 -34.84
C GLU A 245 -6.10 30.57 -33.65
N VAL A 246 -5.91 31.88 -33.41
CA VAL A 246 -5.19 32.39 -32.24
C VAL A 246 -5.87 31.95 -30.92
N ILE A 247 -7.20 32.03 -30.83
CA ILE A 247 -7.95 31.62 -29.61
C ILE A 247 -7.86 30.11 -29.41
N ARG A 248 -8.00 29.29 -30.46
CA ARG A 248 -7.88 27.81 -30.38
C ARG A 248 -6.52 27.39 -29.85
N MET A 249 -5.43 27.90 -30.45
CA MET A 249 -4.06 27.59 -30.01
C MET A 249 -3.78 28.11 -28.58
N ARG A 250 -4.31 29.30 -28.24
CA ARG A 250 -4.05 29.94 -26.95
C ARG A 250 -4.67 29.20 -25.79
N PHE A 251 -5.86 28.64 -25.99
CA PHE A 251 -6.65 27.94 -24.92
C PHE A 251 -6.70 26.43 -25.08
N GLY A 252 -6.09 25.87 -26.12
CA GLY A 252 -6.07 24.43 -26.35
C GLY A 252 -7.47 23.84 -26.63
N LEU A 253 -8.33 24.58 -27.36
CA LEU A 253 -9.74 24.19 -27.57
C LEU A 253 -9.90 22.94 -28.46
N ASP A 254 -8.85 22.52 -29.17
CA ASP A 254 -8.82 21.33 -30.03
C ASP A 254 -8.26 20.10 -29.30
N GLY A 255 -8.12 20.14 -27.97
CA GLY A 255 -7.51 19.07 -27.20
C GLY A 255 -5.98 19.12 -27.16
N GLU A 256 -5.38 20.15 -27.75
CA GLU A 256 -3.94 20.41 -27.66
C GLU A 256 -3.59 21.19 -26.38
N GLU A 257 -2.31 21.18 -25.98
CA GLU A 257 -1.84 22.01 -24.88
C GLU A 257 -1.91 23.51 -25.21
N PRO A 258 -2.31 24.37 -24.25
CA PRO A 258 -2.33 25.82 -24.44
C PRO A 258 -0.95 26.38 -24.79
N ARG A 259 -0.87 27.17 -25.88
CA ARG A 259 0.39 27.74 -26.39
C ARG A 259 0.61 29.17 -25.89
N THR A 260 1.87 29.58 -25.79
CA THR A 260 2.26 30.96 -25.47
C THR A 260 2.09 31.87 -26.69
N LEU A 261 1.97 33.20 -26.46
CA LEU A 261 1.85 34.19 -27.55
C LEU A 261 3.05 34.19 -28.50
N GLN A 262 4.21 33.77 -28.02
CA GLN A 262 5.42 33.67 -28.82
C GLN A 262 5.35 32.46 -29.76
N GLU A 263 5.01 31.30 -29.25
CA GLU A 263 4.85 30.05 -30.01
C GLU A 263 3.77 30.19 -31.09
N ILE A 264 2.65 30.87 -30.76
CA ILE A 264 1.59 31.17 -31.74
C ILE A 264 2.12 32.14 -32.81
N GLY A 265 2.93 33.12 -32.42
CA GLY A 265 3.56 34.05 -33.34
C GLY A 265 4.50 33.35 -34.32
N GLU A 266 5.30 32.43 -33.83
CA GLU A 266 6.21 31.59 -34.65
C GLU A 266 5.42 30.69 -35.61
N ALA A 267 4.33 30.06 -35.15
CA ALA A 267 3.48 29.21 -35.97
C ALA A 267 2.75 29.95 -37.08
N LEU A 268 2.28 31.17 -36.83
CA LEU A 268 1.51 31.98 -37.78
C LEU A 268 2.38 33.03 -38.57
N GLY A 269 3.68 33.08 -38.32
CA GLY A 269 4.57 34.04 -38.96
C GLY A 269 4.29 35.49 -38.55
N LEU A 270 3.80 35.74 -37.35
CA LEU A 270 3.44 37.07 -36.83
C LEU A 270 4.23 37.41 -35.57
N SER A 271 4.40 38.74 -35.33
CA SER A 271 5.05 39.16 -34.10
C SER A 271 4.18 38.89 -32.87
N ARG A 272 4.82 38.62 -31.71
CA ARG A 272 4.16 38.40 -30.41
C ARG A 272 3.14 39.52 -30.09
N GLU A 273 3.49 40.78 -30.36
CA GLU A 273 2.60 41.91 -30.11
C GLU A 273 1.38 41.88 -31.04
N ARG A 274 1.56 41.44 -32.27
CA ARG A 274 0.43 41.28 -33.19
C ARG A 274 -0.53 40.22 -32.76
N ILE A 275 -0.03 39.07 -32.26
CA ILE A 275 -0.87 38.01 -31.69
C ILE A 275 -1.63 38.53 -30.48
N ARG A 276 -0.98 39.32 -29.58
CA ARG A 276 -1.63 39.93 -28.42
C ARG A 276 -2.80 40.86 -28.84
N GLN A 277 -2.61 41.63 -29.91
CA GLN A 277 -3.69 42.48 -30.44
C GLN A 277 -4.84 41.68 -30.99
N ILE A 278 -4.56 40.61 -31.74
CA ILE A 278 -5.58 39.72 -32.29
C ILE A 278 -6.36 39.03 -31.14
N GLU A 279 -5.66 38.52 -30.13
CA GLU A 279 -6.26 37.92 -28.94
C GLU A 279 -7.18 38.92 -28.21
N ALA A 280 -6.71 40.15 -27.98
CA ALA A 280 -7.51 41.18 -27.30
C ALA A 280 -8.77 41.52 -28.08
N LYS A 281 -8.67 41.67 -29.41
CA LYS A 281 -9.81 41.92 -30.31
C LYS A 281 -10.82 40.76 -30.32
N ALA A 282 -10.31 39.52 -30.37
CA ALA A 282 -11.14 38.33 -30.32
C ALA A 282 -11.91 38.22 -29.01
N LYS A 283 -11.21 38.42 -27.86
CA LYS A 283 -11.82 38.43 -26.54
C LYS A 283 -12.92 39.48 -26.38
N GLU A 284 -12.71 40.70 -26.96
CA GLU A 284 -13.71 41.77 -26.93
C GLU A 284 -14.94 41.43 -27.79
N LYS A 285 -14.75 40.81 -29.00
CA LYS A 285 -15.86 40.33 -29.82
C LYS A 285 -16.68 39.26 -29.07
N LEU A 286 -16.00 38.27 -28.46
CA LEU A 286 -16.68 37.23 -27.68
C LEU A 286 -17.43 37.82 -26.49
N ARG A 287 -16.86 38.81 -25.79
CA ARG A 287 -17.53 39.47 -24.64
C ARG A 287 -18.82 40.17 -25.02
N ARG A 288 -18.91 40.71 -26.26
CA ARG A 288 -20.09 41.41 -26.79
C ARG A 288 -21.16 40.47 -27.36
N SER A 289 -20.82 39.20 -27.63
CA SER A 289 -21.78 38.25 -28.16
C SER A 289 -22.87 37.96 -27.14
N ARG A 290 -24.15 37.98 -27.60
CA ARG A 290 -25.30 37.64 -26.78
C ARG A 290 -25.23 36.20 -26.25
N ARG A 291 -24.67 35.28 -27.06
CA ARG A 291 -24.48 33.89 -26.68
C ARG A 291 -23.46 33.72 -25.53
N ALA A 292 -22.40 34.54 -25.51
CA ALA A 292 -21.46 34.53 -24.40
C ALA A 292 -22.10 35.01 -23.07
N GLN A 293 -23.10 35.88 -23.16
CA GLN A 293 -23.83 36.35 -21.97
C GLN A 293 -24.76 35.25 -21.40
N SER A 294 -25.35 34.39 -22.25
CA SER A 294 -26.14 33.25 -21.75
C SER A 294 -25.28 32.18 -21.06
N LEU A 295 -24.03 31.97 -21.54
CA LEU A 295 -23.08 31.02 -20.91
C LEU A 295 -22.63 31.46 -19.50
N ARG A 296 -22.61 32.76 -19.19
CA ARG A 296 -22.30 33.26 -17.85
C ARG A 296 -23.29 32.80 -16.79
N GLY A 297 -24.55 32.54 -17.15
CA GLY A 297 -25.56 32.02 -16.25
C GLY A 297 -25.30 30.58 -15.77
N HIS A 298 -24.45 29.83 -16.47
CA HIS A 298 -24.09 28.47 -16.13
C HIS A 298 -22.81 28.35 -15.30
N LEU A 299 -22.13 29.47 -15.04
CA LEU A 299 -20.84 29.53 -14.30
C LEU A 299 -21.01 29.98 -12.84
N ASN A 300 -22.22 30.31 -12.42
CA ASN A 300 -22.63 30.58 -11.04
C ASN A 300 -23.57 29.45 -10.62
#